data_0eccbc3f5599493a03e7b8d2e3cf7a4f
#
_entry.id   0eccbc3f5599493a03e7b8d2e3cf7a4f
#
_cell.length_a   1.000
_cell.length_b   1.000
_cell.length_c   1.000
_cell.angle_alpha   90.00
_cell.angle_beta   90.00
_cell.angle_gamma   90.00
#
_symmetry.space_group_name_H-M   'P 1'
#
loop_
_entity.id
_entity.type
_entity.pdbx_description
1 polymer ?
#
loop_
_entity_poly.entity_id
_entity_poly.type
_entity_poly.pdbx_seq_one_letter_code
_entity_poly.pdbx_strand_id
1 'polypeptide(L)'
;IDGVPITSSAGSGMSNPLDLINPNDIESFSILKDASSAAIYGSRASNGVIMITTKKGKGNKMKVSYNGSASVQQNSGRLPIMTPAEYRDFVAKTFQPGTEQGKFVASLLGESNVDYHDLIFQTALSSDNNISLTGNVNDALPYRASLGYTTQEGTLIGSTYDRATLDLSVAPSLLDKHLTLNLNGKGLYSYSNY
;
A
#
# COMPACT_ATOMS: atom_id res chain seq x y z
N ILE A 1 -0.55 -16.75 6.39
CA ILE A 1 0.18 -16.70 5.11
C ILE A 1 0.99 -17.98 4.98
N ASP A 2 0.83 -18.75 3.92
CA ASP A 2 1.53 -20.02 3.66
C ASP A 2 1.49 -21.02 4.83
N GLY A 3 0.39 -21.05 5.58
CA GLY A 3 0.20 -21.89 6.77
C GLY A 3 0.71 -21.26 8.08
N VAL A 4 1.40 -20.12 8.04
CA VAL A 4 1.86 -19.41 9.23
C VAL A 4 0.79 -18.39 9.65
N PRO A 5 0.25 -18.49 10.88
CA PRO A 5 -0.70 -17.50 11.38
C PRO A 5 0.01 -16.17 11.69
N ILE A 6 -0.54 -15.09 11.17
CA ILE A 6 -0.09 -13.71 11.46
C ILE A 6 -1.22 -13.01 12.19
N THR A 7 -0.90 -12.38 13.32
CA THR A 7 -1.85 -11.58 14.09
C THR A 7 -1.67 -10.10 13.81
N SER A 8 -2.75 -9.33 13.89
CA SER A 8 -2.72 -7.87 13.69
C SER A 8 -1.85 -7.12 14.70
N SER A 9 -1.39 -7.79 15.76
CA SER A 9 -0.47 -7.25 16.76
C SER A 9 1.00 -7.56 16.49
N ALA A 10 1.33 -8.03 15.29
CA ALA A 10 2.70 -8.40 14.92
C ALA A 10 3.59 -7.16 14.75
N GLY A 11 4.25 -6.79 15.84
CA GLY A 11 5.40 -5.87 15.82
C GLY A 11 5.07 -4.38 15.85
N SER A 12 5.81 -3.67 16.68
CA SER A 12 5.82 -2.19 16.66
C SER A 12 6.33 -1.71 15.31
N GLY A 13 5.53 -0.96 14.56
CA GLY A 13 5.90 -0.37 13.27
C GLY A 13 5.24 -0.98 12.04
N MET A 14 4.48 -2.05 12.16
CA MET A 14 3.73 -2.63 11.05
C MET A 14 2.25 -2.29 11.19
N SER A 15 1.74 -1.41 10.36
CA SER A 15 0.32 -0.99 10.39
C SER A 15 -0.62 -2.08 9.86
N ASN A 16 -0.17 -2.91 8.91
CA ASN A 16 -0.98 -3.98 8.33
C ASN A 16 -0.10 -5.20 8.01
N PRO A 17 -0.42 -6.41 8.53
CA PRO A 17 0.30 -7.63 8.21
C PRO A 17 0.30 -8.00 6.72
N LEU A 18 -0.65 -7.50 5.94
CA LEU A 18 -0.74 -7.74 4.50
C LEU A 18 0.37 -7.00 3.72
N ASP A 19 0.97 -5.97 4.31
CA ASP A 19 2.08 -5.24 3.69
C ASP A 19 3.35 -6.10 3.52
N LEU A 20 3.45 -7.21 4.29
CA LEU A 20 4.53 -8.20 4.16
C LEU A 20 4.57 -8.88 2.78
N ILE A 21 3.49 -8.84 2.02
CA ILE A 21 3.38 -9.58 0.77
C ILE A 21 3.20 -8.62 -0.39
N ASN A 22 4.02 -8.79 -1.41
CA ASN A 22 3.73 -8.13 -2.67
C ASN A 22 2.51 -8.81 -3.32
N PRO A 23 1.47 -8.08 -3.73
CA PRO A 23 0.31 -8.66 -4.42
C PRO A 23 0.67 -9.51 -5.63
N ASN A 24 1.75 -9.18 -6.33
CA ASN A 24 2.26 -9.94 -7.47
C ASN A 24 2.75 -11.35 -7.10
N ASP A 25 3.07 -11.60 -5.82
CA ASP A 25 3.53 -12.89 -5.33
C ASP A 25 2.41 -13.78 -4.80
N ILE A 26 1.17 -13.29 -4.77
CA ILE A 26 0.01 -14.06 -4.32
C ILE A 26 -0.46 -15.01 -5.43
N GLU A 27 -0.63 -16.28 -5.08
CA GLU A 27 -1.25 -17.30 -5.95
C GLU A 27 -2.77 -17.35 -5.73
N SER A 28 -3.21 -17.35 -4.47
CA SER A 28 -4.63 -17.45 -4.14
C SER A 28 -4.98 -16.86 -2.78
N PHE A 29 -6.24 -16.43 -2.67
CA PHE A 29 -6.89 -16.07 -1.42
C PHE A 29 -8.01 -17.05 -1.13
N SER A 30 -8.14 -17.48 0.13
CA SER A 30 -9.28 -18.22 0.61
C SER A 30 -9.79 -17.61 1.91
N ILE A 31 -11.09 -17.33 1.97
CA ILE A 31 -11.73 -16.72 3.14
C ILE A 31 -12.59 -17.78 3.82
N LEU A 32 -12.21 -18.18 5.03
CA LEU A 32 -12.95 -19.12 5.85
C LEU A 32 -13.84 -18.33 6.82
N LYS A 33 -15.15 -18.35 6.55
CA LYS A 33 -16.16 -17.67 7.39
C LYS A 33 -16.95 -18.67 8.25
N ASP A 34 -16.94 -19.95 7.88
CA ASP A 34 -17.69 -20.98 8.56
C ASP A 34 -16.97 -21.46 9.81
N ALA A 35 -17.71 -21.69 10.89
CA ALA A 35 -17.16 -22.13 12.15
C ALA A 35 -16.38 -23.47 12.03
N SER A 36 -16.84 -24.38 11.16
CA SER A 36 -16.20 -25.67 10.93
C SER A 36 -14.83 -25.54 10.26
N SER A 37 -14.71 -24.67 9.25
CA SER A 37 -13.45 -24.45 8.54
C SER A 37 -12.48 -23.58 9.34
N ALA A 38 -12.98 -22.70 10.21
CA ALA A 38 -12.18 -21.86 11.09
C ALA A 38 -11.71 -22.58 12.38
N ALA A 39 -12.37 -23.69 12.77
CA ALA A 39 -12.12 -24.41 14.02
C ALA A 39 -10.67 -24.89 14.18
N ILE A 40 -9.99 -25.25 13.09
CA ILE A 40 -8.59 -25.68 13.11
C ILE A 40 -7.62 -24.57 13.54
N TYR A 41 -8.05 -23.31 13.48
CA TYR A 41 -7.25 -22.14 13.87
C TYR A 41 -7.57 -21.65 15.30
N GLY A 42 -8.51 -22.32 15.99
CA GLY A 42 -8.88 -22.06 17.37
C GLY A 42 -9.60 -20.72 17.57
N SER A 43 -9.57 -20.21 18.80
CA SER A 43 -10.29 -18.98 19.21
C SER A 43 -9.89 -17.72 18.43
N ARG A 44 -8.71 -17.69 17.82
CA ARG A 44 -8.24 -16.59 16.98
C ARG A 44 -9.04 -16.44 15.69
N ALA A 45 -9.75 -17.48 15.28
CA ALA A 45 -10.55 -17.53 14.06
C ALA A 45 -12.01 -17.12 14.26
N SER A 46 -12.39 -16.60 15.43
CA SER A 46 -13.78 -16.21 15.75
C SER A 46 -14.38 -15.22 14.75
N ASN A 47 -13.55 -14.37 14.14
CA ASN A 47 -13.95 -13.39 13.11
C ASN A 47 -13.68 -13.88 11.68
N GLY A 48 -13.36 -15.17 11.50
CA GLY A 48 -12.95 -15.75 10.23
C GLY A 48 -11.44 -15.75 10.02
N VAL A 49 -11.00 -16.41 8.97
CA VAL A 49 -9.60 -16.55 8.57
C VAL A 49 -9.42 -16.19 7.11
N ILE A 50 -8.44 -15.37 6.81
CA ILE A 50 -7.99 -15.12 5.44
C ILE A 50 -6.71 -15.92 5.21
N MET A 51 -6.80 -16.95 4.39
CA MET A 51 -5.64 -17.73 3.97
C MET A 51 -5.05 -17.12 2.69
N ILE A 52 -3.77 -16.81 2.73
CA ILE A 52 -3.02 -16.32 1.58
C ILE A 52 -1.98 -17.36 1.23
N THR A 53 -2.03 -17.83 0.00
CA THR A 53 -1.03 -18.74 -0.55
C THR A 53 -0.16 -17.97 -1.54
N THR A 54 1.15 -18.00 -1.35
CA THR A 54 2.09 -17.36 -2.26
C THR A 54 2.52 -18.31 -3.37
N LYS A 55 2.91 -17.72 -4.51
CA LYS A 55 3.43 -18.44 -5.68
C LYS A 55 4.69 -19.21 -5.29
N LYS A 56 4.77 -20.47 -5.72
CA LYS A 56 5.93 -21.34 -5.51
C LYS A 56 6.67 -21.59 -6.82
N GLY A 57 7.88 -22.14 -6.71
CA GLY A 57 8.64 -22.61 -7.86
C GLY A 57 7.85 -23.68 -8.63
N LYS A 58 7.69 -23.50 -9.93
CA LYS A 58 7.01 -24.45 -10.83
C LYS A 58 7.79 -24.58 -12.15
N GLY A 59 7.75 -25.77 -12.73
CA GLY A 59 8.34 -26.08 -14.05
C GLY A 59 9.82 -26.40 -14.01
N ASN A 60 10.30 -27.10 -15.02
CA ASN A 60 11.67 -27.64 -15.11
C ASN A 60 12.67 -26.66 -15.70
N LYS A 61 12.20 -25.49 -16.17
CA LYS A 61 13.07 -24.45 -16.75
C LYS A 61 13.01 -23.19 -15.89
N MET A 62 14.13 -22.53 -15.77
CA MET A 62 14.20 -21.22 -15.15
C MET A 62 13.36 -20.21 -15.96
N LYS A 63 12.48 -19.50 -15.26
CA LYS A 63 11.65 -18.44 -15.81
C LYS A 63 11.83 -17.16 -15.00
N VAL A 64 12.15 -16.09 -15.71
CA VAL A 64 12.15 -14.74 -15.16
C VAL A 64 10.83 -14.07 -15.56
N SER A 65 10.18 -13.41 -14.62
CA SER A 65 8.97 -12.62 -14.86
C SER A 65 9.15 -11.24 -14.27
N TYR A 66 8.76 -10.23 -15.02
CA TYR A 66 8.72 -8.84 -14.57
C TYR A 66 7.29 -8.32 -14.70
N ASN A 67 6.81 -7.69 -13.64
CA ASN A 67 5.54 -6.98 -13.60
C ASN A 67 5.83 -5.55 -13.16
N GLY A 68 5.46 -4.59 -13.99
CA GLY A 68 5.60 -3.17 -13.70
C GLY A 68 4.30 -2.44 -13.95
N SER A 69 3.97 -1.50 -13.10
CA SER A 69 2.87 -0.56 -13.29
C SER A 69 3.30 0.83 -12.88
N ALA A 70 2.75 1.82 -13.58
CA ALA A 70 2.88 3.23 -13.22
C ALA A 70 1.48 3.85 -13.20
N SER A 71 1.24 4.71 -12.23
CA SER A 71 -0.03 5.43 -12.12
C SER A 71 0.18 6.91 -11.82
N VAL A 72 -0.76 7.70 -12.29
CA VAL A 72 -0.81 9.15 -12.05
C VAL A 72 -2.09 9.43 -11.28
N GLN A 73 -1.97 10.13 -10.18
CA GLN A 73 -3.11 10.52 -9.34
C GLN A 73 -3.20 12.04 -9.27
N GLN A 74 -4.40 12.55 -9.40
CA GLN A 74 -4.71 13.96 -9.25
C GLN A 74 -5.90 14.13 -8.33
N ASN A 75 -5.88 15.20 -7.55
CA ASN A 75 -7.04 15.57 -6.77
C ASN A 75 -8.11 16.17 -7.72
N SER A 76 -9.28 15.52 -7.80
CA SER A 76 -10.39 15.97 -8.65
C SER A 76 -11.42 16.81 -7.92
N GLY A 77 -11.36 16.88 -6.58
CA GLY A 77 -12.29 17.61 -5.75
C GLY A 77 -11.67 18.88 -5.17
N ARG A 78 -12.28 20.05 -5.40
CA ARG A 78 -11.99 21.27 -4.63
C ARG A 78 -13.04 21.41 -3.53
N LEU A 79 -12.59 21.71 -2.32
CA LEU A 79 -13.49 22.13 -1.27
C LEU A 79 -14.15 23.45 -1.70
N PRO A 80 -15.47 23.62 -1.54
CA PRO A 80 -16.17 24.86 -1.85
C PRO A 80 -15.84 25.92 -0.78
N ILE A 81 -14.62 26.44 -0.82
CA ILE A 81 -14.16 27.55 0.02
C ILE A 81 -14.21 28.83 -0.81
N MET A 82 -14.49 29.93 -0.15
CA MET A 82 -14.46 31.25 -0.81
C MET A 82 -13.06 31.56 -1.32
N THR A 83 -13.00 32.03 -2.55
CA THR A 83 -11.77 32.65 -3.07
C THR A 83 -11.47 33.93 -2.28
N PRO A 84 -10.22 34.41 -2.27
CA PRO A 84 -9.90 35.68 -1.61
C PRO A 84 -10.74 36.86 -2.12
N ALA A 85 -11.10 36.88 -3.41
CA ALA A 85 -11.96 37.88 -3.99
C ALA A 85 -13.40 37.80 -3.45
N GLU A 86 -13.97 36.58 -3.45
CA GLU A 86 -15.31 36.35 -2.88
C GLU A 86 -15.38 36.67 -1.41
N TYR A 87 -14.31 36.36 -0.65
CA TYR A 87 -14.21 36.70 0.76
C TYR A 87 -14.20 38.22 0.98
N ARG A 88 -13.43 38.97 0.19
CA ARG A 88 -13.42 40.45 0.27
C ARG A 88 -14.79 41.04 -0.08
N ASP A 89 -15.45 40.49 -1.10
CA ASP A 89 -16.80 40.89 -1.49
C ASP A 89 -17.82 40.57 -0.38
N PHE A 90 -17.73 39.41 0.24
CA PHE A 90 -18.57 39.03 1.38
C PHE A 90 -18.37 40.00 2.55
N VAL A 91 -17.12 40.32 2.88
CA VAL A 91 -16.80 41.28 3.96
C VAL A 91 -17.34 42.66 3.63
N ALA A 92 -17.16 43.15 2.41
CA ALA A 92 -17.65 44.46 1.98
C ALA A 92 -19.18 44.56 2.00
N LYS A 93 -19.88 43.48 1.72
CA LYS A 93 -21.36 43.38 1.82
C LYS A 93 -21.86 43.32 3.26
N THR A 94 -21.10 42.62 4.13
CA THR A 94 -21.50 42.40 5.52
C THR A 94 -21.16 43.59 6.40
N PHE A 95 -20.01 44.22 6.16
CA PHE A 95 -19.56 45.38 6.91
C PHE A 95 -19.53 46.60 5.99
N GLN A 96 -20.51 47.45 6.09
CA GLN A 96 -20.66 48.63 5.21
C GLN A 96 -19.39 49.52 5.22
N PRO A 97 -18.77 49.79 4.10
CA PRO A 97 -17.46 50.47 4.05
C PRO A 97 -17.46 51.89 4.66
N GLY A 98 -18.61 52.51 4.76
CA GLY A 98 -18.76 53.85 5.34
C GLY A 98 -18.80 53.91 6.88
N THR A 99 -18.92 52.77 7.53
CA THR A 99 -18.95 52.67 9.00
C THR A 99 -17.54 52.50 9.59
N GLU A 100 -17.35 52.88 10.86
CA GLU A 100 -16.09 52.66 11.56
C GLU A 100 -15.70 51.20 11.63
N GLN A 101 -16.69 50.29 11.82
CA GLN A 101 -16.44 48.85 11.76
C GLN A 101 -16.02 48.39 10.37
N GLY A 102 -16.67 48.90 9.31
CA GLY A 102 -16.29 48.56 7.93
C GLY A 102 -14.89 49.01 7.57
N LYS A 103 -14.49 50.21 7.99
CA LYS A 103 -13.11 50.70 7.80
C LYS A 103 -12.08 49.84 8.55
N PHE A 104 -12.38 49.47 9.79
CA PHE A 104 -11.49 48.62 10.60
C PHE A 104 -11.34 47.23 9.99
N VAL A 105 -12.42 46.56 9.61
CA VAL A 105 -12.39 45.24 9.00
C VAL A 105 -11.67 45.28 7.65
N ALA A 106 -11.92 46.31 6.83
CA ALA A 106 -11.24 46.49 5.54
C ALA A 106 -9.70 46.66 5.72
N SER A 107 -9.26 47.30 6.80
CA SER A 107 -7.83 47.46 7.09
C SER A 107 -7.13 46.15 7.47
N LEU A 108 -7.87 45.16 7.91
CA LEU A 108 -7.37 43.82 8.23
C LEU A 108 -7.28 42.91 7.00
N LEU A 109 -7.95 43.28 5.91
CA LEU A 109 -7.93 42.51 4.66
C LEU A 109 -6.62 42.75 3.92
N GLY A 110 -5.83 41.71 3.75
CA GLY A 110 -4.64 41.76 2.88
C GLY A 110 -4.99 41.76 1.40
N GLU A 111 -4.01 42.13 0.58
CA GLU A 111 -4.14 42.10 -0.89
C GLU A 111 -3.78 40.73 -1.50
N SER A 112 -3.33 39.78 -0.69
CA SER A 112 -2.95 38.45 -1.14
C SER A 112 -4.09 37.73 -1.83
N ASN A 113 -3.78 37.12 -2.98
CA ASN A 113 -4.71 36.32 -3.75
C ASN A 113 -4.11 34.92 -3.98
N VAL A 114 -3.86 34.19 -2.88
CA VAL A 114 -3.23 32.88 -2.90
C VAL A 114 -4.29 31.80 -2.86
N ASP A 115 -4.25 30.89 -3.81
CA ASP A 115 -5.03 29.65 -3.75
C ASP A 115 -4.25 28.62 -2.92
N TYR A 116 -4.62 28.46 -1.67
CA TYR A 116 -3.98 27.49 -0.78
C TYR A 116 -4.21 26.05 -1.21
N HIS A 117 -5.27 25.78 -1.95
CA HIS A 117 -5.53 24.43 -2.46
C HIS A 117 -4.47 24.02 -3.48
N ASP A 118 -4.10 24.92 -4.39
CA ASP A 118 -3.05 24.64 -5.39
C ASP A 118 -1.65 24.57 -4.75
N LEU A 119 -1.47 25.15 -3.56
CA LEU A 119 -0.20 25.09 -2.83
C LEU A 119 0.02 23.78 -2.08
N ILE A 120 -1.03 23.06 -1.71
CA ILE A 120 -0.93 21.85 -0.89
C ILE A 120 -1.10 20.57 -1.71
N PHE A 121 -1.66 20.66 -2.91
CA PHE A 121 -1.88 19.50 -3.77
C PHE A 121 -0.93 19.47 -4.96
N GLN A 122 -0.58 18.27 -5.36
CA GLN A 122 0.26 17.99 -6.52
C GLN A 122 -0.32 16.84 -7.34
N THR A 123 0.13 16.75 -8.59
CA THR A 123 -0.03 15.52 -9.36
C THR A 123 0.96 14.49 -8.83
N ALA A 124 0.45 13.39 -8.31
CA ALA A 124 1.24 12.35 -7.68
C ALA A 124 1.55 11.23 -8.68
N LEU A 125 2.78 10.76 -8.66
CA LEU A 125 3.26 9.63 -9.46
C LEU A 125 3.46 8.42 -8.55
N SER A 126 3.08 7.26 -9.03
CA SER A 126 3.31 5.99 -8.33
C SER A 126 3.84 4.96 -9.30
N SER A 127 4.73 4.12 -8.83
CA SER A 127 5.31 3.02 -9.58
C SER A 127 5.40 1.78 -8.71
N ASP A 128 4.98 0.65 -9.25
CA ASP A 128 5.15 -0.68 -8.63
C ASP A 128 5.90 -1.57 -9.59
N ASN A 129 7.00 -2.15 -9.13
CA ASN A 129 7.87 -3.01 -9.91
C ASN A 129 8.14 -4.31 -9.16
N ASN A 130 7.93 -5.43 -9.81
CA ASN A 130 8.22 -6.74 -9.25
C ASN A 130 8.96 -7.59 -10.28
N ILE A 131 10.10 -8.12 -9.88
CA ILE A 131 10.86 -9.12 -10.67
C ILE A 131 10.86 -10.43 -9.91
N SER A 132 10.57 -11.52 -10.59
CA SER A 132 10.60 -12.85 -9.98
C SER A 132 11.30 -13.87 -10.85
N LEU A 133 12.03 -14.75 -10.19
CA LEU A 133 12.75 -15.88 -10.74
C LEU A 133 12.13 -17.16 -10.20
N THR A 134 11.70 -18.05 -11.08
CA THR A 134 11.13 -19.35 -10.69
C THR A 134 11.80 -20.45 -11.46
N GLY A 135 11.96 -21.61 -10.86
CA GLY A 135 12.54 -22.78 -11.51
C GLY A 135 12.50 -24.02 -10.62
N ASN A 136 13.10 -25.07 -11.16
CA ASN A 136 13.27 -26.33 -10.45
C ASN A 136 14.62 -26.94 -10.87
N VAL A 137 15.40 -27.36 -9.91
CA VAL A 137 16.68 -28.04 -10.18
C VAL A 137 16.45 -29.54 -10.04
N ASN A 138 16.72 -30.28 -11.13
CA ASN A 138 16.64 -31.74 -11.19
C ASN A 138 15.31 -32.33 -10.70
N ASP A 139 14.19 -31.64 -10.95
CA ASP A 139 12.84 -32.05 -10.50
C ASP A 139 12.70 -32.31 -8.98
N ALA A 140 13.71 -31.96 -8.20
CA ALA A 140 13.77 -32.19 -6.76
C ALA A 140 13.80 -30.90 -5.94
N LEU A 141 14.15 -29.77 -6.55
CA LEU A 141 14.34 -28.50 -5.85
C LEU A 141 13.61 -27.36 -6.57
N PRO A 142 12.28 -27.27 -6.42
CA PRO A 142 11.56 -26.09 -6.87
C PRO A 142 11.95 -24.88 -6.02
N TYR A 143 12.21 -23.76 -6.70
CA TYR A 143 12.59 -22.50 -6.06
C TYR A 143 11.87 -21.31 -6.69
N ARG A 144 11.67 -20.28 -5.88
CA ARG A 144 11.22 -18.96 -6.30
C ARG A 144 11.97 -17.90 -5.51
N ALA A 145 12.39 -16.86 -6.19
CA ALA A 145 12.87 -15.62 -5.59
C ALA A 145 12.11 -14.45 -6.23
N SER A 146 11.65 -13.51 -5.44
CA SER A 146 10.94 -12.31 -5.92
C SER A 146 11.45 -11.08 -5.19
N LEU A 147 11.62 -10.01 -5.94
CA LEU A 147 11.95 -8.68 -5.44
C LEU A 147 10.90 -7.70 -5.93
N GLY A 148 10.29 -6.97 -5.02
CA GLY A 148 9.34 -5.92 -5.31
C GLY A 148 9.84 -4.57 -4.81
N TYR A 149 9.60 -3.52 -5.58
CA TYR A 149 9.81 -2.14 -5.16
C TYR A 149 8.62 -1.30 -5.59
N THR A 150 8.02 -0.64 -4.61
CA THR A 150 6.87 0.24 -4.79
C THR A 150 7.25 1.62 -4.29
N THR A 151 7.04 2.64 -5.10
CA THR A 151 7.10 4.04 -4.69
C THR A 151 5.75 4.70 -4.99
N GLN A 152 5.23 5.44 -4.04
CA GLN A 152 3.95 6.14 -4.16
C GLN A 152 4.10 7.54 -3.62
N GLU A 153 3.81 8.52 -4.46
CA GLU A 153 3.62 9.90 -4.02
C GLU A 153 2.15 10.11 -3.68
N GLY A 154 1.90 10.89 -2.65
CA GLY A 154 0.54 11.34 -2.32
C GLY A 154 0.19 12.62 -3.08
N THR A 155 -1.10 12.86 -3.25
CA THR A 155 -1.60 14.13 -3.83
C THR A 155 -1.37 15.33 -2.92
N LEU A 156 -1.10 15.12 -1.63
CA LEU A 156 -0.58 16.14 -0.72
C LEU A 156 0.94 16.24 -0.89
N ILE A 157 1.45 17.45 -1.03
CA ILE A 157 2.88 17.71 -1.14
C ILE A 157 3.59 17.20 0.12
N GLY A 158 4.69 16.45 -0.08
CA GLY A 158 5.47 15.86 1.00
C GLY A 158 5.04 14.46 1.44
N SER A 159 3.87 13.98 1.00
CA SER A 159 3.45 12.60 1.30
C SER A 159 4.12 11.62 0.34
N THR A 160 4.90 10.69 0.91
CA THR A 160 5.57 9.63 0.12
C THR A 160 5.50 8.30 0.87
N TYR A 161 5.44 7.23 0.11
CA TYR A 161 5.52 5.87 0.61
C TYR A 161 6.39 5.02 -0.29
N ASP A 162 7.45 4.47 0.28
CA ASP A 162 8.37 3.55 -0.38
C ASP A 162 8.34 2.19 0.31
N ARG A 163 8.33 1.13 -0.49
CA ARG A 163 8.30 -0.24 0.00
C ARG A 163 9.18 -1.13 -0.84
N ALA A 164 10.09 -1.86 -0.20
CA ALA A 164 10.84 -2.94 -0.80
C ALA A 164 10.43 -4.28 -0.18
N THR A 165 10.17 -5.28 -0.99
CA THR A 165 9.79 -6.63 -0.57
C THR A 165 10.73 -7.66 -1.14
N LEU A 166 11.04 -8.67 -0.34
CA LEU A 166 11.79 -9.87 -0.74
C LEU A 166 10.96 -11.10 -0.38
N ASP A 167 10.74 -11.99 -1.32
CA ASP A 167 10.12 -13.29 -1.09
C ASP A 167 11.04 -14.40 -1.64
N LEU A 168 11.38 -15.35 -0.79
CA LEU A 168 12.19 -16.52 -1.14
C LEU A 168 11.42 -17.77 -0.75
N SER A 169 11.24 -18.69 -1.68
CA SER A 169 10.58 -19.96 -1.45
C SER A 169 11.40 -21.09 -2.08
N VAL A 170 11.70 -22.10 -1.29
CA VAL A 170 12.40 -23.30 -1.71
C VAL A 170 11.70 -24.51 -1.14
N ALA A 171 11.41 -25.51 -1.95
CA ALA A 171 10.68 -26.70 -1.51
C ALA A 171 11.41 -28.00 -1.93
N PRO A 172 12.59 -28.29 -1.33
CA PRO A 172 13.32 -29.51 -1.66
C PRO A 172 12.55 -30.78 -1.36
N SER A 173 12.55 -31.70 -2.31
CA SER A 173 12.05 -33.07 -2.16
C SER A 173 13.25 -34.00 -1.98
N LEU A 174 13.34 -34.63 -0.82
CA LEU A 174 14.43 -35.51 -0.41
C LEU A 174 13.94 -36.96 -0.27
N LEU A 175 14.86 -37.89 -0.16
CA LEU A 175 14.60 -39.34 0.07
C LEU A 175 13.58 -39.88 -0.96
N ASP A 176 13.88 -39.77 -2.24
CA ASP A 176 12.99 -40.23 -3.33
C ASP A 176 11.55 -39.70 -3.21
N LYS A 177 11.42 -38.42 -2.84
CA LYS A 177 10.14 -37.70 -2.62
C LYS A 177 9.33 -38.14 -1.39
N HIS A 178 9.93 -38.91 -0.49
CA HIS A 178 9.28 -39.26 0.79
C HIS A 178 9.31 -38.10 1.80
N LEU A 179 10.23 -37.14 1.64
CA LEU A 179 10.32 -35.97 2.50
C LEU A 179 10.31 -34.70 1.64
N THR A 180 9.31 -33.86 1.83
CA THR A 180 9.25 -32.52 1.23
C THR A 180 9.33 -31.46 2.31
N LEU A 181 10.32 -30.59 2.22
CA LEU A 181 10.43 -29.42 3.10
C LEU A 181 9.89 -28.19 2.37
N ASN A 182 9.27 -27.28 3.12
CA ASN A 182 8.84 -25.98 2.60
C ASN A 182 9.56 -24.89 3.39
N LEU A 183 10.49 -24.21 2.77
CA LEU A 183 11.26 -23.14 3.37
C LEU A 183 10.85 -21.82 2.71
N ASN A 184 10.34 -20.89 3.50
CA ASN A 184 9.91 -19.57 3.03
C ASN A 184 10.61 -18.49 3.86
N GLY A 185 11.22 -17.53 3.18
CA GLY A 185 11.80 -16.33 3.77
C GLY A 185 11.13 -15.10 3.17
N LYS A 186 10.67 -14.19 4.02
CA LYS A 186 10.04 -12.93 3.59
C LYS A 186 10.71 -11.76 4.29
N GLY A 187 10.99 -10.72 3.53
CA GLY A 187 11.54 -9.46 4.02
C GLY A 187 10.71 -8.28 3.55
N LEU A 188 10.54 -7.30 4.42
CA LEU A 188 9.88 -6.03 4.12
C LEU A 188 10.71 -4.89 4.68
N TYR A 189 10.90 -3.88 3.87
CA TYR A 189 11.33 -2.56 4.29
C TYR A 189 10.34 -1.53 3.76
N SER A 190 9.83 -0.66 4.62
CA SER A 190 8.95 0.42 4.23
C SER A 190 9.32 1.73 4.90
N TYR A 191 9.19 2.81 4.17
CA TYR A 191 9.36 4.16 4.65
C TYR A 191 8.16 5.01 4.20
N SER A 192 7.61 5.79 5.12
CA SER A 192 6.52 6.72 4.83
C SER A 192 6.79 8.07 5.43
N ASN A 193 6.49 9.12 4.68
CA ASN A 193 6.51 10.51 5.12
C ASN A 193 5.12 11.11 4.92
N TYR A 194 4.63 11.86 5.94
CA TYR A 194 3.29 12.48 5.93
C TYR A 194 3.38 13.94 6.32
#